data_b5a76c8cd55c3c61117fda085dbb970a
#
_entry.id   b5a76c8cd55c3c61117fda085dbb970a
#
_cell.length_a   1.000
_cell.length_b   1.000
_cell.length_c   1.000
_cell.angle_alpha   90.00
_cell.angle_beta   90.00
_cell.angle_gamma   90.00
#
_symmetry.space_group_name_H-M   'P 1'
#
loop_
_entity.id
_entity.type
_entity.pdbx_description
1 polymer ?
#
loop_
_entity_poly.entity_id
_entity_poly.type
_entity_poly.pdbx_seq_one_letter_code
_entity_poly.pdbx_strand_id
1 'polypeptide(L)'
;MPDREYFGLVWDEDKNELNKKKHKGLDFETAVRIFVDPLLYVDYDEIHSVGEDRNRYVGQIAGKYITTVIGTDREEKTRIISARRSTKKEIRLYEQNAKTIRGY
;
A
#
# COMPACT_ATOMS: atom_id res chain seq x y z
N MET A 1 8.30 8.51 -18.50
CA MET A 1 7.32 9.36 -17.79
C MET A 1 7.92 9.89 -16.52
N PRO A 2 7.68 11.14 -16.18
CA PRO A 2 8.13 11.66 -14.89
C PRO A 2 7.39 10.96 -13.75
N ASP A 3 8.05 10.88 -12.61
CA ASP A 3 7.43 10.38 -11.39
C ASP A 3 6.38 11.37 -10.89
N ARG A 4 5.36 10.84 -10.23
CA ARG A 4 4.42 11.62 -9.43
C ARG A 4 4.84 11.56 -7.97
N GLU A 5 4.64 12.65 -7.26
CA GLU A 5 4.92 12.68 -5.83
C GLU A 5 3.75 13.31 -5.08
N TYR A 6 3.39 12.71 -3.93
CA TYR A 6 2.32 13.19 -3.07
C TYR A 6 2.71 12.93 -1.61
N PHE A 7 3.11 13.98 -0.90
CA PHE A 7 3.49 13.90 0.53
C PHE A 7 4.50 12.79 0.84
N GLY A 8 5.59 12.72 0.06
CA GLY A 8 6.62 11.72 0.26
C GLY A 8 6.34 10.37 -0.35
N LEU A 9 5.18 10.19 -1.00
CA LEU A 9 4.82 8.98 -1.73
C LEU A 9 5.10 9.24 -3.22
N VAL A 10 5.87 8.36 -3.84
CA VAL A 10 6.34 8.54 -5.22
C VAL A 10 5.95 7.34 -6.05
N TRP A 11 5.58 7.53 -7.29
CA TRP A 11 5.33 6.41 -8.20
C TRP A 11 5.57 6.82 -9.66
N ASP A 12 5.78 5.79 -10.48
CA ASP A 12 5.91 5.90 -11.93
C ASP A 12 4.51 5.84 -12.55
N GLU A 13 4.16 6.82 -13.39
CA GLU A 13 2.82 6.86 -14.00
C GLU A 13 2.54 5.69 -14.93
N ASP A 14 3.56 5.14 -15.60
CA ASP A 14 3.36 3.96 -16.44
C ASP A 14 3.01 2.74 -15.60
N LYS A 15 3.64 2.59 -14.43
CA LYS A 15 3.29 1.53 -13.48
C LYS A 15 1.88 1.72 -12.92
N ASN A 16 1.47 2.94 -12.67
CA ASN A 16 0.12 3.26 -12.24
C ASN A 16 -0.90 2.79 -13.27
N GLU A 17 -0.68 3.08 -14.54
CA GLU A 17 -1.56 2.65 -15.61
C GLU A 17 -1.62 1.12 -15.75
N LEU A 18 -0.47 0.44 -15.62
CA LEU A 18 -0.43 -1.02 -15.62
C LEU A 18 -1.20 -1.60 -14.43
N ASN A 19 -1.05 -0.98 -13.27
CA ASN A 19 -1.75 -1.43 -12.05
C ASN A 19 -3.26 -1.35 -12.22
N LYS A 20 -3.77 -0.29 -12.80
CA LYS A 20 -5.19 -0.13 -13.09
C LYS A 20 -5.72 -1.28 -13.95
N LYS A 21 -4.96 -1.68 -14.96
CA LYS A 21 -5.35 -2.79 -15.83
C LYS A 21 -5.37 -4.13 -15.10
N LYS A 22 -4.40 -4.36 -14.21
CA LYS A 22 -4.29 -5.62 -13.46
C LYS A 22 -5.28 -5.73 -12.31
N HIS A 23 -5.67 -4.62 -11.72
CA HIS A 23 -6.40 -4.58 -10.45
C HIS A 23 -7.70 -3.78 -10.54
N LYS A 24 -8.46 -4.03 -11.59
CA LYS A 24 -9.84 -3.54 -11.76
C LYS A 24 -9.99 -2.03 -11.61
N GLY A 25 -9.07 -1.30 -12.18
CA GLY A 25 -9.14 0.15 -12.18
C GLY A 25 -8.58 0.83 -10.93
N LEU A 26 -8.00 0.08 -10.00
CA LEU A 26 -7.39 0.67 -8.80
C LEU A 26 -6.15 1.45 -9.21
N ASP A 27 -6.16 2.76 -8.99
CA ASP A 27 -5.02 3.62 -9.24
C ASP A 27 -4.25 3.91 -7.95
N PHE A 28 -3.02 4.40 -8.12
CA PHE A 28 -2.16 4.69 -6.97
C PHE A 28 -2.66 5.91 -6.19
N GLU A 29 -3.25 6.89 -6.87
CA GLU A 29 -3.83 8.06 -6.20
C GLU A 29 -4.89 7.66 -5.18
N THR A 30 -5.71 6.68 -5.52
CA THR A 30 -6.72 6.14 -4.61
C THR A 30 -6.09 5.27 -3.53
N ALA A 31 -5.18 4.37 -3.95
CA ALA A 31 -4.58 3.41 -3.03
C ALA A 31 -3.77 4.08 -1.91
N VAL A 32 -3.07 5.17 -2.20
CA VAL A 32 -2.25 5.84 -1.17
C VAL A 32 -3.07 6.48 -0.06
N ARG A 33 -4.39 6.51 -0.20
CA ARG A 33 -5.26 6.99 0.88
C ARG A 33 -5.16 6.12 2.12
N ILE A 34 -4.67 4.88 2.01
CA ILE A 34 -4.45 4.04 3.19
C ILE A 34 -3.42 4.64 4.15
N PHE A 35 -2.50 5.48 3.65
CA PHE A 35 -1.44 6.06 4.47
C PHE A 35 -1.95 7.08 5.49
N VAL A 36 -3.21 7.52 5.38
CA VAL A 36 -3.84 8.37 6.41
C VAL A 36 -4.71 7.56 7.37
N ASP A 37 -4.78 6.25 7.20
CA ASP A 37 -5.48 5.36 8.12
C ASP A 37 -4.68 5.23 9.42
N PRO A 38 -5.22 5.67 10.58
CA PRO A 38 -4.49 5.57 11.84
C PRO A 38 -4.23 4.13 12.30
N LEU A 39 -4.89 3.17 11.67
CA LEU A 39 -4.74 1.75 11.97
C LEU A 39 -3.92 1.01 10.91
N LEU A 40 -3.20 1.73 10.08
CA LEU A 40 -2.35 1.17 9.01
C LEU A 40 -1.45 0.07 9.57
N TYR A 41 -1.46 -1.09 8.90
CA TYR A 41 -0.61 -2.22 9.23
C TYR A 41 0.55 -2.27 8.24
N VAL A 42 1.75 -2.50 8.73
CA VAL A 42 2.96 -2.56 7.88
C VAL A 42 3.76 -3.78 8.26
N ASP A 43 4.18 -4.57 7.26
CA ASP A 43 5.15 -5.63 7.48
C ASP A 43 6.11 -5.73 6.30
N TYR A 44 7.15 -6.54 6.46
CA TYR A 44 8.15 -6.76 5.43
C TYR A 44 7.66 -7.79 4.42
N ASP A 45 7.82 -7.50 3.14
CA ASP A 45 7.42 -8.41 2.06
C ASP A 45 8.62 -9.23 1.61
N GLU A 46 8.84 -10.38 2.27
CA GLU A 46 9.97 -11.25 1.97
C GLU A 46 9.94 -11.81 0.55
N ILE A 47 8.75 -12.11 0.05
CA ILE A 47 8.58 -12.74 -1.26
C ILE A 47 9.03 -11.81 -2.39
N HIS A 48 8.74 -10.53 -2.27
CA HIS A 48 9.02 -9.54 -3.31
C HIS A 48 10.27 -8.70 -3.08
N SER A 49 10.99 -8.97 -1.98
CA SER A 49 12.22 -8.24 -1.63
C SER A 49 13.44 -8.85 -2.29
N VAL A 50 13.48 -8.81 -3.62
CA VAL A 50 14.60 -9.32 -4.40
C VAL A 50 15.39 -8.13 -4.93
N GLY A 51 16.61 -7.95 -4.43
CA GLY A 51 17.45 -6.83 -4.84
C GLY A 51 17.19 -5.54 -4.10
N GLU A 52 16.01 -5.36 -3.50
CA GLU A 52 15.69 -4.23 -2.64
C GLU A 52 14.62 -4.63 -1.64
N ASP A 53 14.62 -3.98 -0.50
CA ASP A 53 13.63 -4.26 0.55
C ASP A 53 12.29 -3.65 0.17
N ARG A 54 11.25 -4.46 0.27
CA ARG A 54 9.88 -4.04 0.03
C ARG A 54 9.04 -4.25 1.27
N ASN A 55 8.17 -3.30 1.53
CA ASN A 55 7.22 -3.36 2.63
C ASN A 55 5.81 -3.51 2.08
N ARG A 56 4.98 -4.17 2.89
CA ARG A 56 3.55 -4.32 2.60
C ARG A 56 2.78 -3.44 3.57
N TYR A 57 1.93 -2.59 3.01
CA TYR A 57 1.09 -1.66 3.76
C TYR A 57 -0.35 -2.08 3.55
N VAL A 58 -1.09 -2.30 4.63
CA VAL A 58 -2.49 -2.71 4.57
C VAL A 58 -3.32 -1.71 5.36
N GLY A 59 -4.27 -1.08 4.69
CA GLY A 59 -5.09 -0.07 5.33
C GLY A 59 -6.45 0.05 4.70
N GLN A 60 -7.33 0.80 5.35
CA GLN A 60 -8.69 1.02 4.89
C GLN A 60 -8.80 2.40 4.25
N ILE A 61 -9.41 2.43 3.07
CA ILE A 61 -9.83 3.67 2.46
C ILE A 61 -11.21 3.97 3.04
N ALA A 62 -11.38 5.16 3.60
CA ALA A 62 -12.58 5.57 4.35
C ALA A 62 -13.87 5.14 3.64
N GLY A 63 -14.70 4.38 4.36
CA GLY A 63 -15.98 3.91 3.89
C GLY A 63 -15.90 2.87 2.78
N LYS A 64 -14.71 2.33 2.50
CA LYS A 64 -14.50 1.37 1.41
C LYS A 64 -13.75 0.14 1.89
N TYR A 65 -13.21 -0.60 0.93
CA TYR A 65 -12.52 -1.86 1.18
C TYR A 65 -11.10 -1.64 1.67
N ILE A 66 -10.54 -2.70 2.27
CA ILE A 66 -9.16 -2.73 2.73
C ILE A 66 -8.25 -3.00 1.53
N THR A 67 -7.19 -2.22 1.44
CA THR A 67 -6.29 -2.18 0.29
C THR A 67 -4.87 -2.48 0.74
N THR A 68 -4.12 -3.19 -0.09
CA THR A 68 -2.71 -3.50 0.13
C THR A 68 -1.86 -2.76 -0.89
N VAL A 69 -0.84 -2.07 -0.38
CA VAL A 69 0.15 -1.39 -1.21
C VAL A 69 1.51 -2.02 -0.93
N ILE A 70 2.27 -2.28 -1.99
CA ILE A 70 3.66 -2.70 -1.90
C ILE A 70 4.52 -1.50 -2.27
N GLY A 71 5.50 -1.20 -1.44
CA GLY A 71 6.39 -0.06 -1.67
C GLY A 71 7.79 -0.31 -1.16
N THR A 72 8.71 0.56 -1.53
CA THR A 72 10.08 0.52 -1.06
C THR A 72 10.48 1.91 -0.57
N ASP A 73 11.18 1.97 0.57
CA ASP A 73 11.62 3.24 1.13
C ASP A 73 12.98 3.60 0.58
N ARG A 74 13.11 4.82 0.07
CA ARG A 74 14.36 5.38 -0.45
C ARG A 74 14.43 6.86 -0.12
N GLU A 75 15.55 7.31 0.47
CA GLU A 75 15.82 8.73 0.66
C GLU A 75 14.65 9.48 1.31
N GLU A 76 14.10 8.89 2.36
CA GLU A 76 12.98 9.45 3.12
C GLU A 76 11.65 9.50 2.34
N LYS A 77 11.57 8.81 1.20
CA LYS A 77 10.34 8.71 0.41
C LYS A 77 9.96 7.24 0.27
N THR A 78 8.69 6.99 0.09
CA THR A 78 8.18 5.64 -0.19
C THR A 78 7.77 5.57 -1.65
N ARG A 79 8.41 4.70 -2.42
CA ARG A 79 8.05 4.46 -3.82
C ARG A 79 7.02 3.36 -3.90
N ILE A 80 5.87 3.70 -4.46
CA ILE A 80 4.77 2.75 -4.63
C ILE A 80 5.06 1.87 -5.84
N ILE A 81 4.97 0.56 -5.64
CA ILE A 81 5.28 -0.43 -6.67
C ILE A 81 4.00 -1.09 -7.20
N SER A 82 3.07 -1.43 -6.31
CA SER A 82 1.80 -2.01 -6.71
C SER A 82 0.74 -1.75 -5.65
N ALA A 83 -0.52 -1.86 -6.05
CA ALA A 83 -1.65 -1.72 -5.16
C ALA A 83 -2.77 -2.65 -5.60
N ARG A 84 -3.44 -3.29 -4.67
CA ARG A 84 -4.54 -4.21 -4.94
C ARG A 84 -5.46 -4.32 -3.74
N ARG A 85 -6.61 -4.89 -3.93
CA ARG A 85 -7.47 -5.23 -2.78
C ARG A 85 -6.76 -6.26 -1.92
N SER A 86 -6.94 -6.16 -0.62
CA SER A 86 -6.31 -7.07 0.32
C SER A 86 -6.92 -8.47 0.24
N THR A 87 -6.09 -9.47 0.47
CA THR A 87 -6.54 -10.85 0.62
C THR A 87 -7.20 -11.03 1.99
N LYS A 88 -7.90 -12.14 2.19
CA LYS A 88 -8.51 -12.45 3.49
C LYS A 88 -7.45 -12.52 4.60
N LYS A 89 -6.29 -13.06 4.30
CA LYS A 89 -5.19 -13.13 5.27
C LYS A 89 -4.71 -11.73 5.67
N GLU A 90 -4.56 -10.85 4.69
CA GLU A 90 -4.14 -9.46 4.94
C GLU A 90 -5.17 -8.70 5.74
N ILE A 91 -6.44 -8.90 5.44
CA ILE A 91 -7.53 -8.29 6.21
C ILE A 91 -7.46 -8.73 7.68
N ARG A 92 -7.22 -10.02 7.92
CA ARG A 92 -7.08 -10.53 9.29
C ARG A 92 -5.90 -9.90 10.02
N LEU A 93 -4.76 -9.77 9.35
CA LEU A 93 -3.58 -9.10 9.93
C LEU A 93 -3.89 -7.65 10.29
N TYR A 94 -4.55 -6.95 9.40
CA TYR A 94 -4.97 -5.58 9.63
C TYR A 94 -5.90 -5.47 10.84
N GLU A 95 -6.91 -6.33 10.90
CA GLU A 95 -7.90 -6.32 11.98
C GLU A 95 -7.31 -6.67 13.34
N GLN A 96 -6.40 -7.64 13.38
CA GLN A 96 -5.69 -8.00 14.61
C GLN A 96 -4.81 -6.86 15.09
N ASN A 97 -4.10 -6.21 14.18
CA ASN A 97 -3.27 -5.07 14.51
C ASN A 97 -4.13 -3.91 15.03
N ALA A 98 -5.28 -3.67 14.41
CA ALA A 98 -6.21 -2.63 14.81
C ALA A 98 -6.71 -2.85 16.25
N LYS A 99 -7.00 -4.10 16.62
CA LYS A 99 -7.40 -4.44 17.99
C LYS A 99 -6.28 -4.13 18.98
N THR A 100 -5.05 -4.45 18.63
CA THR A 100 -3.89 -4.16 19.47
C THR A 100 -3.72 -2.67 19.69
N ILE A 101 -3.83 -1.87 18.65
CA ILE A 101 -3.69 -0.42 18.71
C ILE A 101 -4.81 0.19 19.58
N ARG A 102 -6.05 -0.32 19.45
CA ARG A 102 -7.19 0.16 20.20
C ARG A 102 -7.22 -0.34 21.65
N GLY A 103 -6.40 -1.32 21.99
CA GLY A 103 -6.35 -1.89 23.33
C GLY A 103 -7.50 -2.85 23.64
N TYR A 104 -8.09 -3.46 22.64
CA TYR A 104 -9.18 -4.43 22.81
C TYR A 104 -8.67 -5.86 22.84
#